data_7e8346e664c044988c49cde4e3da950d
#
_entry.id   7e8346e664c044988c49cde4e3da950d
#
_cell.length_a   1.000
_cell.length_b   1.000
_cell.length_c   1.000
_cell.angle_alpha   90.00
_cell.angle_beta   90.00
_cell.angle_gamma   90.00
#
_symmetry.space_group_name_H-M   'P 1'
#
loop_
_entity.id
_entity.type
_entity.pdbx_description
1 polymer ?
#
loop_
_entity_poly.entity_id
_entity_poly.type
_entity_poly.pdbx_seq_one_letter_code
_entity_poly.pdbx_strand_id
1 'polypeptide(L)'
;METIELQQTLPEVFAGRDSIISDVWHRQVAFQRGKTYLVEAVSGTGKSSLCSFIYGYRKDYQGIICFDGENVKNFSVSRWVEIRKRSLSMLFQELRLFPELTAWENVQLKNSLTGHCKRKQIEDWFSRLGISDKWDQQIGKMSFGQQQRVAFVRALCQPFDFIFLDEPVSH
;
A
#
# COMPACT_ATOMS: atom_id res chain seq x y z
N MET A 1 -7.32 13.78 -1.34
CA MET A 1 -7.50 13.27 0.04
C MET A 1 -6.42 13.86 0.92
N GLU A 2 -6.81 14.53 2.01
CA GLU A 2 -5.89 15.26 2.88
C GLU A 2 -5.62 14.52 4.19
N THR A 3 -6.61 13.76 4.69
CA THR A 3 -6.48 13.06 5.97
C THR A 3 -7.02 11.63 5.91
N ILE A 4 -6.39 10.76 6.68
CA ILE A 4 -6.89 9.43 7.03
C ILE A 4 -6.96 9.37 8.56
N GLU A 5 -8.14 9.12 9.11
CA GLU A 5 -8.37 9.11 10.54
C GLU A 5 -8.82 7.72 11.00
N LEU A 6 -8.23 7.25 12.09
CA LEU A 6 -8.67 6.07 12.82
C LEU A 6 -9.25 6.50 14.17
N GLN A 7 -10.46 6.06 14.48
CA GLN A 7 -11.15 6.40 15.70
C GLN A 7 -11.51 5.10 16.45
N GLN A 8 -10.79 4.83 17.53
CA GLN A 8 -10.96 3.63 18.37
C GLN A 8 -10.90 2.31 17.54
N THR A 9 -10.08 2.32 16.48
CA THR A 9 -9.98 1.17 15.57
C THR A 9 -9.22 0.03 16.24
N LEU A 10 -9.73 -1.20 16.10
CA LEU A 10 -9.11 -2.42 16.61
C LEU A 10 -9.42 -3.59 15.67
N PRO A 11 -8.44 -4.42 15.26
CA PRO A 11 -8.72 -5.69 14.60
C PRO A 11 -9.62 -6.59 15.46
N GLU A 12 -10.63 -7.21 14.87
CA GLU A 12 -11.55 -8.10 15.62
C GLU A 12 -10.82 -9.26 16.30
N VAL A 13 -9.72 -9.75 15.71
CA VAL A 13 -8.88 -10.80 16.30
C VAL A 13 -8.26 -10.40 17.65
N PHE A 14 -8.25 -9.12 17.97
CA PHE A 14 -7.74 -8.59 19.23
C PHE A 14 -8.88 -8.19 20.21
N ALA A 15 -10.14 -8.34 19.82
CA ALA A 15 -11.26 -8.08 20.69
C ALA A 15 -11.19 -8.96 21.97
N GLY A 16 -11.39 -8.33 23.12
CA GLY A 16 -11.31 -9.01 24.42
C GLY A 16 -9.88 -9.26 24.95
N ARG A 17 -8.85 -8.69 24.31
CA ARG A 17 -7.49 -8.69 24.84
C ARG A 17 -7.26 -7.38 25.60
N ASP A 18 -7.32 -7.42 26.92
CA ASP A 18 -7.20 -6.23 27.79
C ASP A 18 -5.80 -5.60 27.82
N SER A 19 -4.80 -6.22 27.19
CA SER A 19 -3.39 -5.84 27.34
C SER A 19 -2.71 -5.32 26.08
N ILE A 20 -3.47 -4.77 25.10
CA ILE A 20 -2.86 -4.19 23.90
C ILE A 20 -2.36 -2.77 24.21
N ILE A 21 -1.05 -2.63 24.37
CA ILE A 21 -0.39 -1.33 24.44
C ILE A 21 -0.06 -0.91 22.99
N SER A 22 -0.69 0.14 22.50
CA SER A 22 -0.53 0.62 21.14
C SER A 22 -0.81 2.12 21.04
N ASP A 23 -0.05 2.81 20.20
CA ASP A 23 -0.31 4.21 19.85
C ASP A 23 -1.33 4.35 18.70
N VAL A 24 -1.73 3.22 18.11
CA VAL A 24 -2.67 3.17 16.99
C VAL A 24 -4.01 2.54 17.41
N TRP A 25 -3.96 1.33 18.00
CA TRP A 25 -5.16 0.60 18.38
C TRP A 25 -5.84 1.22 19.60
N HIS A 26 -7.16 1.33 19.59
CA HIS A 26 -7.97 2.01 20.61
C HIS A 26 -7.59 3.49 20.81
N ARG A 27 -7.00 4.12 19.80
CA ARG A 27 -6.64 5.54 19.84
C ARG A 27 -7.37 6.33 18.76
N GLN A 28 -7.27 7.63 18.87
CA GLN A 28 -7.60 8.54 17.77
C GLN A 28 -6.29 8.93 17.09
N VAL A 29 -6.12 8.51 15.85
CA VAL A 29 -4.90 8.73 15.06
C VAL A 29 -5.29 9.37 13.74
N ALA A 30 -4.53 10.36 13.30
CA ALA A 30 -4.71 11.01 12.00
C ALA A 30 -3.40 11.01 11.21
N PHE A 31 -3.45 10.51 9.99
CA PHE A 31 -2.38 10.63 9.01
C PHE A 31 -2.71 11.78 8.06
N GLN A 32 -1.75 12.67 7.85
CA GLN A 32 -1.90 13.85 7.01
C GLN A 32 -1.09 13.70 5.72
N ARG A 33 -1.66 14.12 4.61
CA ARG A 33 -0.99 14.16 3.31
C ARG A 33 0.33 14.92 3.40
N GLY A 34 1.35 14.43 2.68
CA GLY A 34 2.67 15.05 2.64
C GLY A 34 3.54 14.79 3.87
N LYS A 35 3.06 14.05 4.87
CA LYS A 35 3.87 13.62 6.01
C LYS A 35 4.29 12.16 5.87
N THR A 36 5.44 11.83 6.44
CA THR A 36 5.96 10.46 6.53
C THR A 36 5.73 9.94 7.94
N TYR A 37 5.20 8.73 8.03
CA TYR A 37 4.95 8.04 9.29
C TYR A 37 5.65 6.68 9.28
N LEU A 38 6.37 6.37 10.35
CA LEU A 38 6.92 5.04 10.60
C LEU A 38 6.04 4.33 11.63
N VAL A 39 5.50 3.18 11.25
CA VAL A 39 4.71 2.33 12.16
C VAL A 39 5.56 1.15 12.59
N GLU A 40 6.05 1.21 13.82
CA GLU A 40 6.85 0.16 14.41
C GLU A 40 5.97 -0.73 15.31
N ALA A 41 6.12 -2.02 15.17
CA ALA A 41 5.45 -2.97 16.05
C ALA A 41 6.05 -4.37 15.92
N VAL A 42 5.93 -5.16 16.96
CA VAL A 42 6.35 -6.56 16.96
C VAL A 42 5.54 -7.35 15.91
N SER A 43 6.11 -8.42 15.38
CA SER A 43 5.40 -9.29 14.43
C SER A 43 4.08 -9.81 15.04
N GLY A 44 3.04 -9.88 14.24
CA GLY A 44 1.72 -10.34 14.67
C GLY A 44 0.85 -9.30 15.41
N THR A 45 1.30 -8.07 15.59
CA THR A 45 0.53 -7.01 16.28
C THR A 45 -0.37 -6.18 15.37
N GLY A 46 -0.48 -6.56 14.09
CA GLY A 46 -1.47 -5.99 13.18
C GLY A 46 -1.00 -4.90 12.22
N LYS A 47 0.32 -4.73 11.98
CA LYS A 47 0.84 -3.77 10.98
C LYS A 47 0.19 -3.94 9.61
N SER A 48 0.27 -5.14 9.04
CA SER A 48 -0.35 -5.43 7.72
C SER A 48 -1.88 -5.38 7.76
N SER A 49 -2.48 -5.63 8.94
CA SER A 49 -3.92 -5.43 9.14
C SER A 49 -4.29 -3.95 9.03
N LEU A 50 -3.50 -3.05 9.63
CA LEU A 50 -3.70 -1.61 9.52
C LEU A 50 -3.71 -1.15 8.07
N CYS A 51 -2.68 -1.52 7.31
CA CYS A 51 -2.60 -1.23 5.88
C CYS A 51 -3.81 -1.79 5.10
N SER A 52 -4.20 -3.03 5.40
CA SER A 52 -5.33 -3.71 4.74
C SER A 52 -6.68 -3.06 5.07
N PHE A 53 -6.89 -2.57 6.29
CA PHE A 53 -8.10 -1.86 6.70
C PHE A 53 -8.21 -0.51 6.01
N ILE A 54 -7.13 0.28 6.01
CA ILE A 54 -7.10 1.58 5.34
C ILE A 54 -7.27 1.41 3.82
N TYR A 55 -6.64 0.41 3.23
CA TYR A 55 -6.78 0.13 1.80
C TYR A 55 -8.14 -0.49 1.43
N GLY A 56 -8.97 -0.85 2.44
CA GLY A 56 -10.31 -1.40 2.25
C GLY A 56 -10.35 -2.85 1.78
N TYR A 57 -9.27 -3.62 1.96
CA TYR A 57 -9.23 -5.06 1.69
C TYR A 57 -9.94 -5.88 2.76
N ARG A 58 -9.74 -5.49 4.02
CA ARG A 58 -10.33 -6.13 5.19
C ARG A 58 -11.30 -5.17 5.86
N LYS A 59 -12.33 -5.72 6.49
CA LYS A 59 -13.37 -4.98 7.19
C LYS A 59 -13.63 -5.51 8.61
N ASP A 60 -12.86 -6.52 9.02
CA ASP A 60 -12.94 -7.20 10.31
C ASP A 60 -12.23 -6.37 11.40
N TYR A 61 -12.74 -5.18 11.64
CA TYR A 61 -12.28 -4.25 12.67
C TYR A 61 -13.45 -3.54 13.35
N GLN A 62 -13.26 -3.23 14.63
CA GLN A 62 -14.10 -2.34 15.41
C GLN A 62 -13.63 -0.90 15.23
N GLY A 63 -14.48 0.07 15.61
CA GLY A 63 -14.19 1.49 15.45
C GLY A 63 -14.50 2.02 14.07
N ILE A 64 -13.93 3.19 13.76
CA ILE A 64 -14.25 3.96 12.56
C ILE A 64 -12.95 4.35 11.87
N ILE A 65 -12.93 4.24 10.54
CA ILE A 65 -11.91 4.83 9.68
C ILE A 65 -12.57 5.86 8.79
N CYS A 66 -12.02 7.07 8.74
CA CYS A 66 -12.52 8.15 7.91
C CYS A 66 -11.44 8.64 6.94
N PHE A 67 -11.87 9.04 5.74
CA PHE A 67 -11.06 9.81 4.80
C PHE A 67 -11.71 11.19 4.64
N ASP A 68 -10.96 12.23 4.98
CA ASP A 68 -11.45 13.63 4.99
C ASP A 68 -12.79 13.75 5.74
N GLY A 69 -12.92 13.06 6.88
CA GLY A 69 -14.11 13.04 7.73
C GLY A 69 -15.23 12.09 7.27
N GLU A 70 -15.16 11.49 6.08
CA GLU A 70 -16.17 10.55 5.57
C GLU A 70 -15.84 9.11 5.98
N ASN A 71 -16.77 8.43 6.65
CA ASN A 71 -16.57 7.04 7.09
C ASN A 71 -16.48 6.09 5.90
N VAL A 72 -15.36 5.36 5.81
CA VAL A 72 -15.08 4.44 4.69
C VAL A 72 -16.07 3.27 4.59
N LYS A 73 -16.82 2.95 5.66
CA LYS A 73 -17.88 1.93 5.64
C LYS A 73 -19.04 2.33 4.73
N ASN A 74 -19.19 3.62 4.46
CA ASN A 74 -20.25 4.17 3.60
C ASN A 74 -19.84 4.24 2.13
N PHE A 75 -18.59 3.91 1.79
CA PHE A 75 -18.10 4.01 0.43
C PHE A 75 -18.69 2.93 -0.47
N SER A 76 -19.20 3.36 -1.62
CA SER A 76 -19.60 2.47 -2.70
C SER A 76 -18.39 1.78 -3.34
N VAL A 77 -18.62 0.70 -4.06
CA VAL A 77 -17.57 0.02 -4.83
C VAL A 77 -16.89 0.98 -5.81
N SER A 78 -17.65 1.82 -6.51
CA SER A 78 -17.11 2.82 -7.45
C SER A 78 -16.23 3.84 -6.74
N ARG A 79 -16.62 4.29 -5.54
CA ARG A 79 -15.79 5.19 -4.72
C ARG A 79 -14.47 4.55 -4.34
N TRP A 80 -14.47 3.30 -3.89
CA TRP A 80 -13.26 2.54 -3.59
C TRP A 80 -12.35 2.35 -4.82
N VAL A 81 -12.92 2.09 -6.00
CA VAL A 81 -12.15 1.99 -7.24
C VAL A 81 -11.40 3.30 -7.53
N GLU A 82 -12.09 4.45 -7.46
CA GLU A 82 -11.45 5.74 -7.69
C GLU A 82 -10.37 6.08 -6.64
N ILE A 83 -10.63 5.81 -5.37
CA ILE A 83 -9.65 6.03 -4.29
C ILE A 83 -8.38 5.20 -4.54
N ARG A 84 -8.51 3.90 -4.84
CA ARG A 84 -7.36 3.01 -5.10
C ARG A 84 -6.66 3.31 -6.42
N LYS A 85 -7.33 3.98 -7.33
CA LYS A 85 -6.77 4.38 -8.63
C LYS A 85 -5.99 5.69 -8.55
N ARG A 86 -6.40 6.61 -7.67
CA ARG A 86 -5.89 7.99 -7.69
C ARG A 86 -5.37 8.53 -6.37
N SER A 87 -5.75 7.97 -5.24
CA SER A 87 -5.44 8.54 -3.92
C SER A 87 -4.66 7.62 -3.00
N LEU A 88 -4.86 6.30 -3.11
CA LEU A 88 -4.13 5.32 -2.30
C LEU A 88 -3.28 4.40 -3.17
N SER A 89 -1.98 4.35 -2.90
CA SER A 89 -1.11 3.32 -3.43
C SER A 89 -0.59 2.41 -2.31
N MET A 90 -0.25 1.16 -2.66
CA MET A 90 0.23 0.19 -1.68
C MET A 90 1.26 -0.75 -2.31
N LEU A 91 2.39 -0.88 -1.62
CA LEU A 91 3.32 -1.98 -1.78
C LEU A 91 2.97 -3.06 -0.75
N PHE A 92 2.53 -4.21 -1.24
CA PHE A 92 2.15 -5.34 -0.40
C PHE A 92 3.37 -6.17 -0.02
N GLN A 93 3.37 -6.76 1.15
CA GLN A 93 4.42 -7.67 1.60
C GLN A 93 4.61 -8.85 0.63
N GLU A 94 3.51 -9.43 0.10
CA GLU A 94 3.55 -10.52 -0.90
C GLU A 94 3.84 -10.04 -2.33
N LEU A 95 4.20 -8.77 -2.52
CA LEU A 95 4.50 -8.09 -3.78
C LEU A 95 3.36 -8.12 -4.83
N ARG A 96 2.57 -9.18 -4.91
CA ARG A 96 1.45 -9.39 -5.85
C ARG A 96 1.81 -9.11 -7.30
N LEU A 97 2.99 -9.57 -7.71
CA LEU A 97 3.44 -9.55 -9.09
C LEU A 97 2.93 -10.78 -9.85
N PHE A 98 2.84 -10.66 -11.15
CA PHE A 98 2.51 -11.76 -12.06
C PHE A 98 3.81 -12.40 -12.54
N PRO A 99 4.14 -13.65 -12.12
CA PRO A 99 5.43 -14.28 -12.40
C PRO A 99 5.71 -14.50 -13.89
N GLU A 100 4.65 -14.70 -14.67
CA GLU A 100 4.71 -14.96 -16.11
C GLU A 100 5.00 -13.70 -16.94
N LEU A 101 4.68 -12.54 -16.39
CA LEU A 101 4.89 -11.25 -17.05
C LEU A 101 6.30 -10.72 -16.77
N THR A 102 6.80 -9.91 -17.68
CA THR A 102 8.06 -9.18 -17.53
C THR A 102 7.93 -8.09 -16.46
N ALA A 103 9.06 -7.55 -16.02
CA ALA A 103 9.09 -6.41 -15.10
C ALA A 103 8.32 -5.21 -15.68
N TRP A 104 8.56 -4.89 -16.96
CA TRP A 104 7.85 -3.82 -17.66
C TRP A 104 6.34 -4.05 -17.71
N GLU A 105 5.89 -5.24 -18.10
CA GLU A 105 4.47 -5.58 -18.18
C GLU A 105 3.79 -5.46 -16.82
N ASN A 106 4.42 -5.94 -15.74
CA ASN A 106 3.90 -5.78 -14.38
C ASN A 106 3.71 -4.31 -13.98
N VAL A 107 4.64 -3.44 -14.36
CA VAL A 107 4.53 -1.99 -14.10
C VAL A 107 3.43 -1.38 -14.98
N GLN A 108 3.33 -1.79 -16.24
CA GLN A 108 2.33 -1.27 -17.17
C GLN A 108 0.90 -1.63 -16.79
N LEU A 109 0.65 -2.78 -16.16
CA LEU A 109 -0.69 -3.12 -15.64
C LEU A 109 -1.25 -2.01 -14.73
N LYS A 110 -0.39 -1.37 -13.94
CA LYS A 110 -0.80 -0.29 -13.05
C LYS A 110 -0.82 1.06 -13.77
N ASN A 111 0.23 1.37 -14.52
CA ASN A 111 0.37 2.64 -15.21
C ASN A 111 -0.73 2.88 -16.25
N SER A 112 -1.14 1.84 -16.98
CA SER A 112 -2.18 1.94 -18.02
C SER A 112 -3.55 2.38 -17.48
N LEU A 113 -3.82 2.18 -16.18
CA LEU A 113 -5.08 2.62 -15.56
C LEU A 113 -5.25 4.13 -15.51
N THR A 114 -4.15 4.88 -15.49
CA THR A 114 -4.16 6.34 -15.33
C THR A 114 -3.26 7.08 -16.31
N GLY A 115 -2.31 6.39 -16.94
CA GLY A 115 -1.26 7.02 -17.77
C GLY A 115 -0.38 8.00 -16.98
N HIS A 116 -0.23 7.77 -15.66
CA HIS A 116 0.40 8.73 -14.75
C HIS A 116 1.88 8.96 -15.05
N CYS A 117 2.61 7.89 -15.33
CA CYS A 117 4.06 7.95 -15.55
C CYS A 117 4.42 7.84 -17.02
N LYS A 118 5.33 8.72 -17.48
CA LYS A 118 5.95 8.59 -18.79
C LYS A 118 6.99 7.45 -18.75
N ARG A 119 7.19 6.77 -19.89
CA ARG A 119 8.16 5.68 -20.02
C ARG A 119 9.55 6.07 -19.49
N LYS A 120 10.06 7.23 -19.87
CA LYS A 120 11.38 7.74 -19.44
C LYS A 120 11.51 7.85 -17.90
N GLN A 121 10.43 8.20 -17.21
CA GLN A 121 10.42 8.26 -15.75
C GLN A 121 10.52 6.87 -15.12
N ILE A 122 9.84 5.90 -15.69
CA ILE A 122 9.91 4.50 -15.23
C ILE A 122 11.31 3.94 -15.49
N GLU A 123 11.90 4.22 -16.67
CA GLU A 123 13.28 3.85 -17.00
C GLU A 123 14.30 4.43 -16.01
N ASP A 124 14.14 5.71 -15.60
CA ASP A 124 14.97 6.35 -14.58
C ASP A 124 14.86 5.63 -13.23
N TRP A 125 13.65 5.25 -12.79
CA TRP A 125 13.48 4.49 -11.56
C TRP A 125 14.12 3.11 -11.62
N PHE A 126 13.99 2.39 -12.74
CA PHE A 126 14.69 1.12 -12.97
C PHE A 126 16.19 1.28 -12.85
N SER A 127 16.75 2.34 -13.42
CA SER A 127 18.17 2.66 -13.35
C SER A 127 18.61 2.96 -11.91
N ARG A 128 17.90 3.83 -11.21
CA ARG A 128 18.20 4.20 -9.82
C ARG A 128 18.13 3.03 -8.84
N LEU A 129 17.27 2.07 -9.13
CA LEU A 129 17.11 0.85 -8.33
C LEU A 129 18.05 -0.29 -8.77
N GLY A 130 18.90 -0.07 -9.79
CA GLY A 130 19.86 -1.07 -10.25
C GLY A 130 19.21 -2.30 -10.89
N ILE A 131 18.10 -2.13 -11.60
CA ILE A 131 17.36 -3.19 -12.30
C ILE A 131 17.09 -2.86 -13.77
N SER A 132 17.88 -1.98 -14.39
CA SER A 132 17.71 -1.59 -15.80
C SER A 132 17.80 -2.76 -16.76
N ASP A 133 18.68 -3.73 -16.47
CA ASP A 133 18.88 -4.95 -17.25
C ASP A 133 17.73 -5.99 -17.09
N LYS A 134 16.78 -5.72 -16.20
CA LYS A 134 15.65 -6.61 -15.88
C LYS A 134 14.34 -6.22 -16.56
N TRP A 135 14.35 -5.18 -17.37
CA TRP A 135 13.15 -4.61 -18.00
C TRP A 135 12.26 -5.64 -18.70
N ASP A 136 12.87 -6.50 -19.54
CA ASP A 136 12.17 -7.53 -20.29
C ASP A 136 12.28 -8.94 -19.64
N GLN A 137 12.82 -9.02 -18.41
CA GLN A 137 12.92 -10.28 -17.70
C GLN A 137 11.61 -10.63 -17.01
N GLN A 138 11.16 -11.88 -17.14
CA GLN A 138 10.00 -12.40 -16.40
C GLN A 138 10.27 -12.38 -14.90
N ILE A 139 9.24 -11.97 -14.13
CA ILE A 139 9.32 -11.85 -12.68
C ILE A 139 9.72 -13.16 -12.01
N GLY A 140 9.19 -14.31 -12.49
CA GLY A 140 9.51 -15.62 -11.93
C GLY A 140 11.00 -16.03 -12.05
N LYS A 141 11.78 -15.31 -12.86
CA LYS A 141 13.23 -15.53 -13.04
C LYS A 141 14.08 -14.51 -12.26
N MET A 142 13.48 -13.63 -11.49
CA MET A 142 14.15 -12.58 -10.72
C MET A 142 14.33 -13.00 -9.27
N SER A 143 15.40 -12.51 -8.62
CA SER A 143 15.54 -12.64 -7.17
C SER A 143 14.42 -11.88 -6.43
N PHE A 144 14.13 -12.27 -5.18
CA PHE A 144 13.11 -11.61 -4.39
C PHE A 144 13.35 -10.09 -4.25
N GLY A 145 14.61 -9.67 -4.00
CA GLY A 145 14.97 -8.26 -3.93
C GLY A 145 14.77 -7.50 -5.24
N GLN A 146 14.99 -8.15 -6.40
CA GLN A 146 14.67 -7.57 -7.71
C GLN A 146 13.16 -7.43 -7.89
N GLN A 147 12.39 -8.46 -7.52
CA GLN A 147 10.93 -8.42 -7.54
C GLN A 147 10.39 -7.30 -6.64
N GLN A 148 10.93 -7.11 -5.44
CA GLN A 148 10.55 -6.00 -4.55
C GLN A 148 10.74 -4.64 -5.23
N ARG A 149 11.87 -4.43 -5.91
CA ARG A 149 12.13 -3.17 -6.62
C ARG A 149 11.14 -2.94 -7.75
N VAL A 150 10.79 -3.98 -8.51
CA VAL A 150 9.74 -3.89 -9.55
C VAL A 150 8.37 -3.56 -8.92
N ALA A 151 7.99 -4.23 -7.82
CA ALA A 151 6.75 -3.98 -7.12
C ALA A 151 6.68 -2.54 -6.56
N PHE A 152 7.81 -2.02 -6.09
CA PHE A 152 7.93 -0.64 -5.64
C PHE A 152 7.72 0.34 -6.80
N VAL A 153 8.39 0.16 -7.93
CA VAL A 153 8.16 0.99 -9.13
C VAL A 153 6.71 0.92 -9.57
N ARG A 154 6.11 -0.28 -9.57
CA ARG A 154 4.69 -0.43 -9.90
C ARG A 154 3.78 0.36 -8.96
N ALA A 155 4.08 0.39 -7.66
CA ALA A 155 3.31 1.17 -6.70
C ALA A 155 3.40 2.69 -6.96
N LEU A 156 4.52 3.18 -7.49
CA LEU A 156 4.70 4.58 -7.86
C LEU A 156 4.00 4.96 -9.18
N CYS A 157 3.60 3.99 -10.02
CA CYS A 157 3.03 4.24 -11.35
C CYS A 157 1.54 4.57 -11.35
N GLN A 158 1.06 5.22 -10.31
CA GLN A 158 -0.28 5.83 -10.24
C GLN A 158 -0.21 7.13 -9.44
N PRO A 159 -1.15 8.07 -9.60
CA PRO A 159 -1.28 9.17 -8.67
C PRO A 159 -1.67 8.66 -7.28
N PHE A 160 -1.14 9.30 -6.23
CA PHE A 160 -1.52 9.00 -4.86
C PHE A 160 -1.36 10.23 -3.96
N ASP A 161 -2.24 10.31 -2.96
CA ASP A 161 -2.12 11.23 -1.83
C ASP A 161 -1.41 10.54 -0.67
N PHE A 162 -1.61 9.21 -0.54
CA PHE A 162 -0.94 8.34 0.43
C PHE A 162 -0.40 7.08 -0.25
N ILE A 163 0.80 6.69 0.14
CA ILE A 163 1.39 5.40 -0.23
C ILE A 163 1.73 4.61 1.03
N PHE A 164 1.33 3.35 1.07
CA PHE A 164 1.64 2.41 2.15
C PHE A 164 2.72 1.45 1.68
N LEU A 165 3.76 1.31 2.48
CA LEU A 165 4.87 0.41 2.23
C LEU A 165 4.89 -0.63 3.36
N ASP A 166 4.38 -1.83 3.08
CA ASP A 166 4.33 -2.92 4.06
C ASP A 166 5.60 -3.77 3.92
N GLU A 167 6.54 -3.59 4.84
CA GLU A 167 7.86 -4.21 4.85
C GLU A 167 8.62 -4.04 3.52
N PRO A 168 8.92 -2.78 3.09
CA PRO A 168 9.46 -2.48 1.77
C PRO A 168 10.88 -3.00 1.55
N VAL A 169 11.60 -3.38 2.58
CA VAL A 169 12.94 -3.97 2.56
C VAL A 169 12.93 -5.27 3.34
N SER A 170 13.26 -6.38 2.67
CA SER A 170 13.59 -7.64 3.33
C SER A 170 15.09 -7.67 3.63
N HIS A 171 15.44 -8.11 4.80
CA HIS A 171 16.83 -8.32 5.21
C HIS A 171 17.49 -9.47 4.48
#